data_73c39f8743173316338a8c751f6f8302
#
_entry.id   73c39f8743173316338a8c751f6f8302
#
_cell.length_a   1.000
_cell.length_b   1.000
_cell.length_c   1.000
_cell.angle_alpha   90.00
_cell.angle_beta   90.00
_cell.angle_gamma   90.00
#
_symmetry.space_group_name_H-M   'P 1'
#
loop_
_entity.id
_entity.type
_entity.pdbx_description
1 polymer ?
#
loop_
_entity_poly.entity_id
_entity_poly.type
_entity_poly.pdbx_seq_one_letter_code
_entity_poly.pdbx_strand_id
1 'polypeptide(L)'
;MLASILAVTIFLAMFVLIVLDKIEHYLITLGCGLLTIIFVLGICLHSGQAIMEVLNVKSIFTTSFWHTVGQASEDSSGISWATIIFIAGMMVMVEGMKRAGFFTWLCMLIAKLVRYRIVPILITFMILSAFLSMFIASITVILFLAAVTVELSQLLKFNPVPMILAEVFCSNLGGTATVCGDPPNIIIGTSLGFSFFDFLTNTGVFVLISLVIMIVYFYLAFRKELKQNEGGVDTSTIPSPSEAITDKS
;
A
#
# COMPACT_ATOMS: atom_id res chain seq x y z
N MET A 1 20.36 3.76 30.19
CA MET A 1 19.35 4.80 30.43
C MET A 1 19.47 6.00 29.48
N LEU A 2 20.61 6.68 29.41
CA LEU A 2 20.75 7.88 28.56
C LEU A 2 20.54 7.58 27.07
N ALA A 3 21.10 6.47 26.56
CA ALA A 3 20.92 6.01 25.19
C ALA A 3 19.46 5.72 24.85
N SER A 4 18.71 5.08 25.75
CA SER A 4 17.30 4.77 25.54
C SER A 4 16.44 6.03 25.52
N ILE A 5 16.71 6.99 26.41
CA ILE A 5 15.98 8.25 26.44
C ILE A 5 16.26 9.05 25.17
N LEU A 6 17.52 9.09 24.72
CA LEU A 6 17.89 9.80 23.49
C LEU A 6 17.24 9.16 22.25
N ALA A 7 17.22 7.82 22.15
CA ALA A 7 16.57 7.11 21.06
C ALA A 7 15.07 7.41 21.00
N VAL A 8 14.38 7.36 22.14
CA VAL A 8 12.95 7.70 22.23
C VAL A 8 12.68 9.16 21.87
N THR A 9 13.56 10.07 22.29
CA THR A 9 13.42 11.51 21.98
C THR A 9 13.58 11.75 20.47
N ILE A 10 14.58 11.13 19.83
CA ILE A 10 14.77 11.22 18.36
C ILE A 10 13.57 10.64 17.63
N PHE A 11 13.04 9.49 18.09
CA PHE A 11 11.86 8.86 17.49
C PHE A 11 10.62 9.75 17.58
N LEU A 12 10.33 10.31 18.77
CA LEU A 12 9.22 11.24 18.95
C LEU A 12 9.38 12.51 18.11
N ALA A 13 10.58 13.07 18.05
CA ALA A 13 10.89 14.24 17.22
C ALA A 13 10.65 13.93 15.73
N MET A 14 11.09 12.75 15.25
CA MET A 14 10.83 12.28 13.89
C MET A 14 9.34 12.23 13.61
N PHE A 15 8.55 11.65 14.53
CA PHE A 15 7.11 11.53 14.37
C PHE A 15 6.41 12.90 14.29
N VAL A 16 6.79 13.84 15.16
CA VAL A 16 6.27 15.21 15.14
C VAL A 16 6.62 15.91 13.83
N LEU A 17 7.86 15.76 13.32
CA LEU A 17 8.29 16.35 12.06
C LEU A 17 7.53 15.80 10.87
N ILE A 18 7.23 14.50 10.85
CA ILE A 18 6.40 13.86 9.81
C ILE A 18 4.97 14.42 9.83
N VAL A 19 4.37 14.56 11.02
CA VAL A 19 3.01 15.10 11.17
C VAL A 19 2.91 16.57 10.75
N LEU A 20 3.98 17.35 10.94
CA LEU A 20 4.02 18.75 10.49
C LEU A 20 4.06 18.92 8.99
N ASP A 21 4.43 17.88 8.22
CA ASP A 21 4.44 17.82 6.74
C ASP A 21 5.12 19.01 6.04
N LYS A 22 6.15 19.58 6.68
CA LYS A 22 6.90 20.74 6.15
C LYS A 22 8.14 20.35 5.34
N ILE A 23 8.62 19.13 5.54
CA ILE A 23 9.86 18.60 4.96
C ILE A 23 9.55 17.23 4.38
N GLU A 24 10.16 16.91 3.26
CA GLU A 24 10.04 15.60 2.63
C GLU A 24 10.29 14.45 3.63
N HIS A 25 9.35 13.53 3.77
CA HIS A 25 9.37 12.48 4.79
C HIS A 25 10.65 11.62 4.75
N TYR A 26 11.20 11.36 3.55
CA TYR A 26 12.44 10.59 3.41
C TYR A 26 13.66 11.31 4.00
N LEU A 27 13.72 12.65 3.93
CA LEU A 27 14.80 13.43 4.54
C LEU A 27 14.72 13.38 6.07
N ILE A 28 13.50 13.46 6.62
CA ILE A 28 13.27 13.36 8.07
C ILE A 28 13.70 11.99 8.57
N THR A 29 13.26 10.92 7.92
CA THR A 29 13.55 9.54 8.34
C THR A 29 15.03 9.20 8.22
N LEU A 30 15.68 9.57 7.10
CA LEU A 30 17.12 9.38 6.92
C LEU A 30 17.94 10.22 7.89
N GLY A 31 17.57 11.48 8.11
CA GLY A 31 18.25 12.36 9.05
C GLY A 31 18.16 11.85 10.49
N CYS A 32 16.97 11.47 10.96
CA CYS A 32 16.78 10.90 12.29
C CYS A 32 17.46 9.52 12.43
N GLY A 33 17.45 8.69 11.38
CA GLY A 33 18.19 7.43 11.34
C GLY A 33 19.70 7.65 11.50
N LEU A 34 20.28 8.59 10.77
CA LEU A 34 21.70 8.99 10.89
C LEU A 34 22.03 9.53 12.28
N LEU A 35 21.18 10.40 12.84
CA LEU A 35 21.32 10.89 14.20
C LEU A 35 21.31 9.76 15.22
N THR A 36 20.43 8.78 15.06
CA THR A 36 20.38 7.61 15.94
C THR A 36 21.67 6.79 15.87
N ILE A 37 22.20 6.55 14.67
CA ILE A 37 23.45 5.81 14.49
C ILE A 37 24.60 6.56 15.13
N ILE A 38 24.74 7.87 14.91
CA ILE A 38 25.87 8.67 15.39
C ILE A 38 25.78 8.87 16.91
N PHE A 39 24.64 9.37 17.40
CA PHE A 39 24.52 9.78 18.81
C PHE A 39 24.22 8.61 19.73
N VAL A 40 23.30 7.70 19.38
CA VAL A 40 22.91 6.61 20.26
C VAL A 40 23.94 5.48 20.18
N LEU A 41 24.23 4.98 18.99
CA LEU A 41 25.14 3.85 18.82
C LEU A 41 26.62 4.25 18.90
N GLY A 42 27.01 5.38 18.27
CA GLY A 42 28.39 5.83 18.24
C GLY A 42 28.86 6.46 19.55
N ILE A 43 28.11 7.45 20.08
CA ILE A 43 28.56 8.22 21.25
C ILE A 43 28.12 7.55 22.57
N CYS A 44 26.85 7.13 22.71
CA CYS A 44 26.36 6.60 23.98
C CYS A 44 26.78 5.16 24.24
N LEU A 45 26.82 4.30 23.22
CA LEU A 45 27.19 2.89 23.36
C LEU A 45 28.66 2.61 23.06
N HIS A 46 29.38 3.53 22.42
CA HIS A 46 30.82 3.42 22.05
C HIS A 46 31.17 2.08 21.38
N SER A 47 30.23 1.43 20.72
CA SER A 47 30.38 0.08 20.19
C SER A 47 30.25 0.08 18.66
N GLY A 48 31.40 0.07 17.97
CA GLY A 48 31.44 -0.14 16.52
C GLY A 48 30.82 -1.50 16.10
N GLN A 49 30.86 -2.49 17.00
CA GLN A 49 30.23 -3.78 16.76
C GLN A 49 28.71 -3.67 16.74
N ALA A 50 28.10 -2.92 17.66
CA ALA A 50 26.65 -2.68 17.67
C ALA A 50 26.18 -1.97 16.40
N ILE A 51 26.98 -1.03 15.85
CA ILE A 51 26.66 -0.39 14.56
C ILE A 51 26.64 -1.41 13.42
N MET A 52 27.64 -2.29 13.37
CA MET A 52 27.72 -3.32 12.33
C MET A 52 26.63 -4.38 12.45
N GLU A 53 26.22 -4.72 13.67
CA GLU A 53 25.11 -5.63 13.95
C GLU A 53 23.75 -4.99 13.57
N VAL A 54 23.51 -3.74 13.94
CA VAL A 54 22.27 -3.05 13.61
C VAL A 54 22.15 -2.80 12.09
N LEU A 55 23.22 -2.38 11.44
CA LEU A 55 23.25 -2.17 9.98
C LEU A 55 23.20 -3.50 9.21
N ASN A 56 23.64 -4.60 9.81
CA ASN A 56 23.61 -5.96 9.27
C ASN A 56 24.07 -6.08 7.79
N VAL A 57 25.03 -5.24 7.40
CA VAL A 57 25.51 -5.16 5.99
C VAL A 57 26.12 -6.49 5.54
N LYS A 58 26.71 -7.27 6.47
CA LYS A 58 27.27 -8.58 6.17
C LYS A 58 26.26 -9.57 5.63
N SER A 59 24.99 -9.44 5.99
CA SER A 59 23.94 -10.37 5.53
C SER A 59 23.76 -10.37 4.02
N ILE A 60 23.94 -9.22 3.36
CA ILE A 60 23.80 -9.06 1.90
C ILE A 60 24.85 -9.91 1.14
N PHE A 61 26.06 -10.06 1.72
CA PHE A 61 27.17 -10.78 1.10
C PHE A 61 27.19 -12.27 1.40
N THR A 62 26.22 -12.75 2.19
CA THR A 62 26.11 -14.18 2.54
C THR A 62 25.29 -14.92 1.49
N THR A 63 25.75 -16.07 1.03
CA THR A 63 25.05 -16.91 0.04
C THR A 63 23.66 -17.34 0.50
N SER A 64 23.47 -17.55 1.82
CA SER A 64 22.18 -17.87 2.41
C SER A 64 21.12 -16.80 2.20
N PHE A 65 21.51 -15.53 2.14
CA PHE A 65 20.61 -14.40 1.87
C PHE A 65 19.82 -14.55 0.55
N TRP A 66 20.47 -15.10 -0.48
CA TRP A 66 19.87 -15.24 -1.81
C TRP A 66 19.14 -16.56 -2.04
N HIS A 67 19.30 -17.55 -1.15
CA HIS A 67 18.77 -18.90 -1.34
C HIS A 67 17.70 -19.31 -0.33
N THR A 68 17.66 -18.69 0.86
CA THR A 68 16.65 -19.00 1.88
C THR A 68 15.45 -18.06 1.77
N VAL A 69 14.49 -18.42 0.92
CA VAL A 69 13.21 -17.71 0.84
C VAL A 69 12.35 -18.13 2.03
N GLY A 70 12.00 -17.17 2.89
CA GLY A 70 10.97 -17.36 3.92
C GLY A 70 11.40 -17.95 5.26
N GLN A 71 12.68 -18.20 5.49
CA GLN A 71 13.17 -18.43 6.86
C GLN A 71 13.68 -17.11 7.43
N ALA A 72 12.91 -16.53 8.35
CA ALA A 72 13.46 -15.51 9.24
C ALA A 72 14.67 -16.16 9.91
N SER A 73 15.86 -15.63 9.65
CA SER A 73 17.00 -15.99 10.50
C SER A 73 16.68 -15.42 11.89
N GLU A 74 16.30 -16.29 12.82
CA GLU A 74 15.96 -15.94 14.21
C GLU A 74 17.05 -15.14 14.92
N ASP A 75 18.22 -15.01 14.30
CA ASP A 75 19.42 -14.38 14.89
C ASP A 75 19.76 -12.98 14.34
N SER A 76 18.99 -12.38 13.44
CA SER A 76 19.33 -11.06 12.93
C SER A 76 18.64 -9.92 13.71
N SER A 77 19.31 -9.45 14.74
CA SER A 77 18.92 -8.26 15.53
C SER A 77 19.09 -6.93 14.79
N GLY A 78 19.21 -6.91 13.47
CA GLY A 78 19.50 -5.74 12.67
C GLY A 78 18.52 -5.49 11.53
N ILE A 79 18.88 -4.56 10.65
CA ILE A 79 18.10 -4.18 9.47
C ILE A 79 17.92 -5.39 8.54
N SER A 80 16.68 -5.71 8.19
CA SER A 80 16.37 -6.77 7.21
C SER A 80 16.50 -6.23 5.78
N TRP A 81 17.66 -6.40 5.17
CA TRP A 81 17.92 -6.00 3.79
C TRP A 81 17.06 -6.76 2.78
N ALA A 82 16.72 -8.02 3.09
CA ALA A 82 15.82 -8.81 2.24
C ALA A 82 14.46 -8.13 2.11
N THR A 83 13.91 -7.64 3.22
CA THR A 83 12.64 -6.89 3.22
C THR A 83 12.75 -5.61 2.41
N ILE A 84 13.85 -4.86 2.56
CA ILE A 84 14.06 -3.59 1.83
C ILE A 84 14.15 -3.85 0.32
N ILE A 85 14.93 -4.85 -0.11
CA ILE A 85 15.08 -5.22 -1.52
C ILE A 85 13.76 -5.72 -2.08
N PHE A 86 12.99 -6.52 -1.31
CA PHE A 86 11.68 -6.99 -1.72
C PHE A 86 10.71 -5.82 -1.95
N ILE A 87 10.61 -4.88 -1.01
CA ILE A 87 9.76 -3.69 -1.14
C ILE A 87 10.17 -2.86 -2.36
N ALA A 88 11.47 -2.62 -2.53
CA ALA A 88 11.98 -1.87 -3.66
C ALA A 88 11.66 -2.55 -5.01
N GLY A 89 11.86 -3.86 -5.11
CA GLY A 89 11.51 -4.64 -6.31
C GLY A 89 10.03 -4.61 -6.62
N MET A 90 9.19 -4.76 -5.60
CA MET A 90 7.74 -4.65 -5.74
C MET A 90 7.31 -3.26 -6.25
N MET A 91 7.89 -2.18 -5.70
CA MET A 91 7.58 -0.82 -6.14
C MET A 91 7.98 -0.57 -7.60
N VAL A 92 9.14 -1.07 -8.03
CA VAL A 92 9.59 -0.96 -9.44
C VAL A 92 8.63 -1.69 -10.37
N MET A 93 8.21 -2.92 -10.02
CA MET A 93 7.28 -3.71 -10.82
C MET A 93 5.92 -3.01 -10.95
N VAL A 94 5.38 -2.51 -9.85
CA VAL A 94 4.09 -1.80 -9.83
C VAL A 94 4.14 -0.50 -10.62
N GLU A 95 5.22 0.27 -10.50
CA GLU A 95 5.39 1.50 -11.30
C GLU A 95 5.49 1.19 -12.80
N GLY A 96 6.13 0.09 -13.18
CA GLY A 96 6.15 -0.40 -14.56
C GLY A 96 4.73 -0.71 -15.08
N MET A 97 3.93 -1.45 -14.31
CA MET A 97 2.53 -1.75 -14.67
C MET A 97 1.68 -0.48 -14.78
N LYS A 98 1.90 0.48 -13.88
CA LYS A 98 1.20 1.78 -13.90
C LYS A 98 1.52 2.56 -15.16
N ARG A 99 2.80 2.67 -15.54
CA ARG A 99 3.25 3.34 -16.77
C ARG A 99 2.73 2.69 -18.03
N ALA A 100 2.59 1.36 -18.04
CA ALA A 100 1.97 0.64 -19.15
C ALA A 100 0.47 0.88 -19.29
N GLY A 101 -0.18 1.59 -18.36
CA GLY A 101 -1.63 1.85 -18.37
C GLY A 101 -2.48 0.66 -17.96
N PHE A 102 -1.87 -0.40 -17.40
CA PHE A 102 -2.56 -1.63 -17.03
C PHE A 102 -3.75 -1.38 -16.08
N PHE A 103 -3.56 -0.56 -15.07
CA PHE A 103 -4.60 -0.31 -14.07
C PHE A 103 -5.77 0.49 -14.66
N THR A 104 -5.49 1.50 -15.48
CA THR A 104 -6.52 2.28 -16.18
C THR A 104 -7.32 1.38 -17.10
N TRP A 105 -6.64 0.52 -17.87
CA TRP A 105 -7.29 -0.48 -18.72
C TRP A 105 -8.20 -1.42 -17.91
N LEU A 106 -7.72 -1.94 -16.77
CA LEU A 106 -8.47 -2.85 -15.91
C LEU A 106 -9.74 -2.19 -15.38
N CYS A 107 -9.63 -0.95 -14.88
CA CYS A 107 -10.77 -0.20 -14.35
C CYS A 107 -11.81 0.11 -15.42
N MET A 108 -11.38 0.52 -16.63
CA MET A 108 -12.27 0.78 -17.74
C MET A 108 -12.95 -0.48 -18.26
N LEU A 109 -12.22 -1.61 -18.26
CA LEU A 109 -12.80 -2.92 -18.58
C LEU A 109 -13.94 -3.28 -17.63
N ILE A 110 -13.71 -3.11 -16.31
CA ILE A 110 -14.71 -3.39 -15.27
C ILE A 110 -15.89 -2.43 -15.38
N ALA A 111 -15.65 -1.13 -15.57
CA ALA A 111 -16.71 -0.15 -15.75
C ALA A 111 -17.62 -0.49 -16.95
N LYS A 112 -17.02 -0.94 -18.06
CA LYS A 112 -17.75 -1.44 -19.22
C LYS A 112 -18.56 -2.69 -18.93
N LEU A 113 -17.99 -3.64 -18.17
CA LEU A 113 -18.65 -4.90 -17.80
C LEU A 113 -19.95 -4.64 -16.99
N VAL A 114 -19.93 -3.67 -16.09
CA VAL A 114 -21.09 -3.26 -15.28
C VAL A 114 -21.98 -2.23 -15.99
N ARG A 115 -21.78 -2.04 -17.30
CA ARG A 115 -22.57 -1.16 -18.17
C ARG A 115 -22.61 0.30 -17.68
N TYR A 116 -21.52 0.79 -17.10
CA TYR A 116 -21.36 2.16 -16.59
C TYR A 116 -22.45 2.60 -15.58
N ARG A 117 -23.08 1.64 -14.88
CA ARG A 117 -24.01 1.94 -13.80
C ARG A 117 -23.25 2.31 -12.53
N ILE A 118 -23.59 3.44 -11.91
CA ILE A 118 -22.82 4.03 -10.80
C ILE A 118 -22.76 3.08 -9.58
N VAL A 119 -23.88 2.51 -9.17
CA VAL A 119 -23.93 1.61 -8.01
C VAL A 119 -23.13 0.32 -8.21
N PRO A 120 -23.28 -0.43 -9.32
CA PRO A 120 -22.39 -1.54 -9.63
C PRO A 120 -20.90 -1.16 -9.73
N ILE A 121 -20.56 0.02 -10.28
CA ILE A 121 -19.18 0.53 -10.31
C ILE A 121 -18.66 0.69 -8.88
N LEU A 122 -19.41 1.33 -7.99
CA LEU A 122 -19.03 1.46 -6.59
C LEU A 122 -18.64 0.10 -5.96
N ILE A 123 -19.54 -0.88 -6.08
CA ILE A 123 -19.32 -2.21 -5.46
C ILE A 123 -18.11 -2.91 -6.09
N THR A 124 -18.00 -2.90 -7.41
CA THR A 124 -16.89 -3.57 -8.11
C THR A 124 -15.55 -2.87 -7.86
N PHE A 125 -15.52 -1.54 -7.76
CA PHE A 125 -14.30 -0.81 -7.43
C PHE A 125 -13.88 -1.01 -5.97
N MET A 126 -14.82 -1.13 -5.04
CA MET A 126 -14.52 -1.52 -3.66
C MET A 126 -13.86 -2.90 -3.59
N ILE A 127 -14.41 -3.89 -4.30
CA ILE A 127 -13.85 -5.24 -4.37
C ILE A 127 -12.49 -5.23 -5.07
N LEU A 128 -12.38 -4.52 -6.18
CA LEU A 128 -11.14 -4.38 -6.94
C LEU A 128 -10.05 -3.70 -6.09
N SER A 129 -10.39 -2.63 -5.38
CA SER A 129 -9.50 -1.91 -4.47
C SER A 129 -8.94 -2.85 -3.39
N ALA A 130 -9.81 -3.61 -2.72
CA ALA A 130 -9.39 -4.58 -1.72
C ALA A 130 -8.51 -5.68 -2.32
N PHE A 131 -8.91 -6.24 -3.47
CA PHE A 131 -8.17 -7.32 -4.12
C PHE A 131 -6.78 -6.89 -4.58
N LEU A 132 -6.68 -5.75 -5.26
CA LEU A 132 -5.38 -5.25 -5.74
C LEU A 132 -4.45 -4.89 -4.58
N SER A 133 -5.00 -4.36 -3.49
CA SER A 133 -4.22 -3.99 -2.32
C SER A 133 -3.65 -5.18 -1.54
N MET A 134 -4.12 -6.40 -1.79
CA MET A 134 -3.48 -7.62 -1.29
C MET A 134 -2.07 -7.85 -1.85
N PHE A 135 -1.79 -7.30 -3.04
CA PHE A 135 -0.54 -7.53 -3.77
C PHE A 135 0.28 -6.27 -3.97
N ILE A 136 -0.34 -5.11 -3.87
CA ILE A 136 0.23 -3.80 -4.18
C ILE A 136 -0.05 -2.87 -3.00
N ALA A 137 0.91 -2.02 -2.65
CA ALA A 137 0.74 -1.05 -1.57
C ALA A 137 -0.57 -0.25 -1.73
N SER A 138 -1.36 -0.18 -0.66
CA SER A 138 -2.69 0.45 -0.63
C SER A 138 -2.68 1.88 -1.16
N ILE A 139 -1.65 2.66 -0.86
CA ILE A 139 -1.49 4.04 -1.38
C ILE A 139 -1.45 4.07 -2.90
N THR A 140 -0.73 3.14 -3.54
CA THR A 140 -0.63 3.08 -5.01
C THR A 140 -1.98 2.72 -5.62
N VAL A 141 -2.68 1.76 -5.03
CA VAL A 141 -4.04 1.36 -5.46
C VAL A 141 -4.99 2.53 -5.39
N ILE A 142 -5.00 3.26 -4.28
CA ILE A 142 -5.85 4.44 -4.09
C ILE A 142 -5.58 5.51 -5.14
N LEU A 143 -4.30 5.83 -5.40
CA LEU A 143 -3.94 6.89 -6.33
C LEU A 143 -4.46 6.65 -7.75
N PHE A 144 -4.33 5.42 -8.27
CA PHE A 144 -4.80 5.16 -9.63
C PHE A 144 -6.32 4.93 -9.70
N LEU A 145 -6.93 4.27 -8.70
CA LEU A 145 -8.39 4.13 -8.65
C LEU A 145 -9.08 5.48 -8.54
N ALA A 146 -8.62 6.34 -7.62
CA ALA A 146 -9.16 7.68 -7.49
C ALA A 146 -9.05 8.50 -8.79
N ALA A 147 -7.93 8.40 -9.52
CA ALA A 147 -7.78 9.06 -10.81
C ALA A 147 -8.84 8.59 -11.81
N VAL A 148 -9.04 7.28 -11.95
CA VAL A 148 -10.06 6.70 -12.83
C VAL A 148 -11.48 7.06 -12.36
N THR A 149 -11.71 7.03 -11.04
CA THR A 149 -13.01 7.42 -10.46
C THR A 149 -13.35 8.89 -10.76
N VAL A 150 -12.37 9.79 -10.66
CA VAL A 150 -12.55 11.22 -11.05
C VAL A 150 -12.87 11.34 -12.53
N GLU A 151 -12.15 10.64 -13.39
CA GLU A 151 -12.42 10.63 -14.85
C GLU A 151 -13.84 10.11 -15.15
N LEU A 152 -14.22 8.97 -14.57
CA LEU A 152 -15.56 8.42 -14.71
C LEU A 152 -16.64 9.35 -14.14
N SER A 153 -16.34 10.05 -13.04
CA SER A 153 -17.28 10.99 -12.42
C SER A 153 -17.61 12.19 -13.33
N GLN A 154 -16.62 12.66 -14.10
CA GLN A 154 -16.83 13.72 -15.08
C GLN A 154 -17.67 13.25 -16.27
N LEU A 155 -17.44 12.02 -16.73
CA LEU A 155 -18.19 11.40 -17.83
C LEU A 155 -19.63 11.06 -17.42
N LEU A 156 -19.80 10.46 -16.25
CA LEU A 156 -21.09 9.98 -15.76
C LEU A 156 -21.84 11.01 -14.90
N LYS A 157 -21.23 12.18 -14.64
CA LYS A 157 -21.79 13.33 -13.91
C LYS A 157 -22.28 12.96 -12.49
N PHE A 158 -21.46 12.20 -11.73
CA PHE A 158 -21.74 11.88 -10.34
C PHE A 158 -20.69 12.49 -9.39
N ASN A 159 -20.99 12.58 -8.10
CA ASN A 159 -20.02 13.01 -7.09
C ASN A 159 -19.00 11.90 -6.83
N PRO A 160 -17.68 12.11 -7.08
CA PRO A 160 -16.66 11.08 -6.89
C PRO A 160 -16.32 10.81 -5.42
N VAL A 161 -16.60 11.75 -4.51
CA VAL A 161 -16.15 11.69 -3.12
C VAL A 161 -16.60 10.42 -2.38
N PRO A 162 -17.88 9.99 -2.45
CA PRO A 162 -18.30 8.75 -1.80
C PRO A 162 -17.58 7.51 -2.32
N MET A 163 -17.30 7.47 -3.63
CA MET A 163 -16.63 6.35 -4.27
C MET A 163 -15.16 6.28 -3.86
N ILE A 164 -14.45 7.41 -3.91
CA ILE A 164 -13.05 7.50 -3.48
C ILE A 164 -12.91 7.13 -1.99
N LEU A 165 -13.81 7.60 -1.14
CA LEU A 165 -13.80 7.21 0.28
C LEU A 165 -13.96 5.69 0.44
N ALA A 166 -14.89 5.08 -0.29
CA ALA A 166 -15.10 3.64 -0.25
C ALA A 166 -13.85 2.86 -0.74
N GLU A 167 -13.21 3.32 -1.80
CA GLU A 167 -11.98 2.76 -2.34
C GLU A 167 -10.83 2.84 -1.33
N VAL A 168 -10.66 3.97 -0.66
CA VAL A 168 -9.64 4.17 0.38
C VAL A 168 -9.83 3.18 1.53
N PHE A 169 -11.05 3.05 2.04
CA PHE A 169 -11.33 2.09 3.12
C PHE A 169 -11.07 0.64 2.69
N CYS A 170 -11.54 0.27 1.51
CA CYS A 170 -11.37 -1.09 1.00
C CYS A 170 -9.92 -1.42 0.64
N SER A 171 -9.17 -0.45 0.12
CA SER A 171 -7.74 -0.61 -0.13
C SER A 171 -6.96 -0.89 1.15
N ASN A 172 -7.17 -0.11 2.20
CA ASN A 172 -6.52 -0.34 3.48
C ASN A 172 -6.91 -1.70 4.09
N LEU A 173 -8.19 -2.08 4.00
CA LEU A 173 -8.62 -3.42 4.43
C LEU A 173 -7.93 -4.53 3.63
N GLY A 174 -7.88 -4.41 2.30
CA GLY A 174 -7.20 -5.38 1.45
C GLY A 174 -5.71 -5.50 1.75
N GLY A 175 -5.03 -4.36 1.98
CA GLY A 175 -3.63 -4.32 2.33
C GLY A 175 -3.28 -5.08 3.62
N THR A 176 -4.20 -5.16 4.58
CA THR A 176 -3.99 -5.94 5.81
C THR A 176 -4.22 -7.44 5.66
N ALA A 177 -4.77 -7.90 4.54
CA ALA A 177 -5.09 -9.31 4.32
C ALA A 177 -3.87 -10.20 4.06
N THR A 178 -2.77 -9.64 3.58
CA THR A 178 -1.59 -10.40 3.16
C THR A 178 -0.29 -9.75 3.66
N VAL A 179 0.79 -10.52 3.62
CA VAL A 179 2.13 -10.00 3.95
C VAL A 179 2.56 -8.91 2.97
N CYS A 180 2.19 -9.02 1.70
CA CYS A 180 2.68 -8.14 0.62
C CYS A 180 1.90 -6.82 0.49
N GLY A 181 0.71 -6.71 1.08
CA GLY A 181 -0.18 -5.58 0.87
C GLY A 181 0.40 -4.25 1.37
N ASP A 182 0.90 -4.23 2.59
CA ASP A 182 1.46 -3.03 3.19
C ASP A 182 2.82 -3.28 3.85
N PRO A 183 3.77 -2.31 3.83
CA PRO A 183 5.11 -2.47 4.41
C PRO A 183 5.15 -2.97 5.86
N PRO A 184 4.28 -2.54 6.78
CA PRO A 184 4.26 -3.08 8.14
C PRO A 184 4.02 -4.59 8.20
N ASN A 185 3.17 -5.12 7.32
CA ASN A 185 2.88 -6.56 7.29
C ASN A 185 4.09 -7.37 6.83
N ILE A 186 4.88 -6.82 5.89
CA ILE A 186 6.12 -7.45 5.44
C ILE A 186 7.10 -7.57 6.61
N ILE A 187 7.24 -6.51 7.42
CA ILE A 187 8.12 -6.49 8.60
C ILE A 187 7.63 -7.51 9.64
N ILE A 188 6.34 -7.53 9.94
CA ILE A 188 5.75 -8.49 10.89
C ILE A 188 5.89 -9.92 10.36
N GLY A 189 5.55 -10.15 9.10
CA GLY A 189 5.63 -11.46 8.48
C GLY A 189 7.04 -12.03 8.48
N THR A 190 8.03 -11.21 8.08
CA THR A 190 9.44 -11.63 8.08
C THR A 190 9.99 -11.85 9.48
N SER A 191 9.62 -11.02 10.47
CA SER A 191 10.08 -11.14 11.85
C SER A 191 9.51 -12.35 12.58
N LEU A 192 8.26 -12.74 12.25
CA LEU A 192 7.58 -13.87 12.88
C LEU A 192 7.61 -15.15 12.03
N GLY A 193 8.25 -15.12 10.87
CA GLY A 193 8.31 -16.26 9.95
C GLY A 193 6.96 -16.64 9.33
N PHE A 194 6.02 -15.70 9.24
CA PHE A 194 4.72 -15.95 8.65
C PHE A 194 4.80 -15.95 7.12
N SER A 195 4.16 -16.95 6.50
CA SER A 195 3.99 -17.02 5.07
C SER A 195 2.81 -16.17 4.60
N PHE A 196 2.72 -15.97 3.29
CA PHE A 196 1.57 -15.34 2.65
C PHE A 196 0.24 -15.99 3.03
N PHE A 197 0.22 -17.32 3.08
CA PHE A 197 -0.99 -18.08 3.42
C PHE A 197 -1.34 -17.99 4.91
N ASP A 198 -0.37 -17.85 5.80
CA ASP A 198 -0.64 -17.67 7.23
C ASP A 198 -1.37 -16.34 7.48
N PHE A 199 -0.95 -15.27 6.81
CA PHE A 199 -1.68 -14.00 6.84
C PHE A 199 -3.08 -14.14 6.26
N LEU A 200 -3.20 -14.72 5.08
CA LEU A 200 -4.49 -14.86 4.39
C LEU A 200 -5.49 -15.68 5.20
N THR A 201 -5.06 -16.74 5.86
CA THR A 201 -5.95 -17.59 6.67
C THR A 201 -6.34 -16.96 8.00
N ASN A 202 -5.45 -16.17 8.62
CA ASN A 202 -5.71 -15.54 9.91
C ASN A 202 -6.36 -14.15 9.76
N THR A 203 -5.73 -13.23 9.02
CA THR A 203 -6.24 -11.87 8.84
C THR A 203 -7.24 -11.75 7.70
N GLY A 204 -7.07 -12.51 6.62
CA GLY A 204 -7.92 -12.43 5.44
C GLY A 204 -9.39 -12.74 5.70
N VAL A 205 -9.70 -13.64 6.64
CA VAL A 205 -11.08 -13.93 7.05
C VAL A 205 -11.74 -12.70 7.67
N PHE A 206 -11.04 -12.00 8.56
CA PHE A 206 -11.54 -10.77 9.18
C PHE A 206 -11.68 -9.65 8.15
N VAL A 207 -10.75 -9.55 7.20
CA VAL A 207 -10.81 -8.60 6.09
C VAL A 207 -12.03 -8.87 5.21
N LEU A 208 -12.33 -10.13 4.91
CA LEU A 208 -13.49 -10.49 4.09
C LEU A 208 -14.81 -10.10 4.77
N ILE A 209 -14.94 -10.39 6.07
CA ILE A 209 -16.13 -9.98 6.86
C ILE A 209 -16.23 -8.45 6.87
N SER A 210 -15.15 -7.76 7.14
CA SER A 210 -15.10 -6.29 7.18
C SER A 210 -15.43 -5.69 5.81
N LEU A 211 -14.95 -6.28 4.72
CA LEU A 211 -15.24 -5.85 3.36
C LEU A 211 -16.74 -5.91 3.05
N VAL A 212 -17.41 -7.02 3.42
CA VAL A 212 -18.86 -7.15 3.26
C VAL A 212 -19.60 -6.06 4.04
N ILE A 213 -19.22 -5.84 5.29
CA ILE A 213 -19.80 -4.78 6.13
C ILE A 213 -19.61 -3.40 5.48
N MET A 214 -18.42 -3.11 4.97
CA MET A 214 -18.12 -1.83 4.31
C MET A 214 -18.90 -1.65 3.02
N ILE A 215 -19.04 -2.69 2.20
CA ILE A 215 -19.87 -2.63 0.98
C ILE A 215 -21.33 -2.30 1.34
N VAL A 216 -21.88 -2.99 2.33
CA VAL A 216 -23.26 -2.73 2.79
C VAL A 216 -23.38 -1.31 3.34
N TYR A 217 -22.43 -0.87 4.17
CA TYR A 217 -22.44 0.47 4.73
C TYR A 217 -22.42 1.56 3.65
N PHE A 218 -21.46 1.54 2.73
CA PHE A 218 -21.34 2.53 1.67
C PHE A 218 -22.53 2.49 0.71
N TYR A 219 -23.03 1.31 0.40
CA TYR A 219 -24.25 1.16 -0.40
C TYR A 219 -25.46 1.83 0.27
N LEU A 220 -25.69 1.57 1.56
CA LEU A 220 -26.82 2.16 2.29
C LEU A 220 -26.65 3.67 2.50
N ALA A 221 -25.46 4.12 2.82
CA ALA A 221 -25.17 5.54 3.08
C ALA A 221 -25.36 6.41 1.82
N PHE A 222 -24.83 5.95 0.68
CA PHE A 222 -24.74 6.77 -0.52
C PHE A 222 -25.70 6.38 -1.65
N ARG A 223 -26.50 5.33 -1.50
CA ARG A 223 -27.42 4.85 -2.55
C ARG A 223 -28.38 5.91 -3.10
N LYS A 224 -28.81 6.85 -2.27
CA LYS A 224 -29.74 7.91 -2.69
C LYS A 224 -29.03 8.91 -3.60
N GLU A 225 -27.83 9.34 -3.24
CA GLU A 225 -27.02 10.28 -3.99
C GLU A 225 -26.56 9.70 -5.33
N LEU A 226 -26.16 8.44 -5.32
CA LEU A 226 -25.66 7.73 -6.52
C LEU A 226 -26.78 7.39 -7.52
N LYS A 227 -27.99 7.08 -7.04
CA LYS A 227 -29.14 6.77 -7.91
C LYS A 227 -29.76 8.01 -8.58
N GLN A 228 -29.63 9.19 -7.98
CA GLN A 228 -30.17 10.43 -8.57
C GLN A 228 -29.53 10.78 -9.92
N ASN A 229 -28.34 10.28 -10.19
CA ASN A 229 -27.56 10.58 -11.39
C ASN A 229 -27.59 9.46 -12.45
N GLU A 230 -28.36 8.37 -12.28
CA GLU A 230 -28.44 7.25 -13.26
C GLU A 230 -29.25 7.59 -14.53
N GLY A 231 -29.76 8.81 -14.69
CA GLY A 231 -30.61 9.19 -15.81
C GLY A 231 -29.88 9.89 -16.95
N GLY A 232 -29.49 9.15 -18.01
CA GLY A 232 -29.24 9.74 -19.31
C GLY A 232 -27.78 9.97 -19.72
N VAL A 233 -26.88 9.07 -19.39
CA VAL A 233 -25.50 9.12 -19.91
C VAL A 233 -25.43 8.47 -21.29
N ASP A 234 -24.98 9.24 -22.27
CA ASP A 234 -24.68 8.73 -23.62
C ASP A 234 -23.37 7.96 -23.59
N THR A 235 -23.47 6.62 -23.50
CA THR A 235 -22.29 5.72 -23.39
C THR A 235 -21.44 5.65 -24.65
N SER A 236 -21.87 6.31 -25.75
CA SER A 236 -21.15 6.32 -27.02
C SER A 236 -19.88 7.20 -27.00
N THR A 237 -19.77 8.11 -26.04
CA THR A 237 -18.64 9.04 -25.90
C THR A 237 -17.54 8.55 -24.98
N ILE A 238 -17.69 7.37 -24.36
CA ILE A 238 -16.71 6.83 -23.42
C ILE A 238 -15.57 6.13 -24.18
N PRO A 239 -14.30 6.47 -23.91
CA PRO A 239 -13.15 5.84 -24.55
C PRO A 239 -13.15 4.33 -24.41
N SER A 240 -12.70 3.63 -25.43
CA SER A 240 -12.59 2.16 -25.36
C SER A 240 -11.44 1.75 -24.43
N PRO A 241 -11.56 0.63 -23.67
CA PRO A 241 -10.49 0.16 -22.79
C PRO A 241 -9.14 -0.04 -23.50
N SER A 242 -9.17 -0.31 -24.81
CA SER A 242 -7.96 -0.47 -25.63
C SER A 242 -7.17 0.81 -25.87
N GLU A 243 -7.77 1.97 -25.66
CA GLU A 243 -7.11 3.27 -25.81
C GLU A 243 -6.36 3.69 -24.53
N ALA A 244 -6.68 3.04 -23.40
CA ALA A 244 -6.02 3.30 -22.13
C ALA A 244 -4.61 2.68 -22.03
N ILE A 245 -4.26 1.74 -22.92
CA ILE A 245 -2.93 1.14 -22.97
C ILE A 245 -2.01 2.08 -23.75
N THR A 246 -1.09 2.71 -23.04
CA THR A 246 -0.17 3.72 -23.61
C THR A 246 0.96 3.09 -24.41
N ASP A 247 1.31 1.83 -24.13
CA ASP A 247 2.38 1.10 -24.81
C ASP A 247 1.83 -0.18 -25.44
N LYS A 248 1.78 -0.18 -26.78
CA LYS A 248 1.34 -1.35 -27.59
C LYS A 248 2.51 -2.13 -28.21
N SER A 249 3.75 -1.84 -27.77
CA SER A 249 4.95 -2.52 -28.30
C SER A 249 5.31 -3.76 -27.49
#